data_5941ce0dd3cc0a64edb3483364b0b593
#
_entry.id   5941ce0dd3cc0a64edb3483364b0b593
#
_cell.length_a   1.000
_cell.length_b   1.000
_cell.length_c   1.000
_cell.angle_alpha   90.00
_cell.angle_beta   90.00
_cell.angle_gamma   90.00
#
_symmetry.space_group_name_H-M   'P 1'
#
loop_
_entity.id
_entity.type
_entity.pdbx_description
1 polymer ?
#
loop_
_entity_poly.entity_id
_entity_poly.type
_entity_poly.pdbx_seq_one_letter_code
_entity_poly.pdbx_strand_id
1 'polypeptide(L)'
;MNFDPVGIDERGEYYMKFRKPFNYTEKIQLLQRSILVNSFAYYELNGNILTDFQYDANAMQLVELMKKHPEEAKRSRYSEYFYDYCPTEEDAHYTSGFDLLERVCRADKDLYRKLHIDAALALDLKQKYGTEGMV
;
A
#
# COMPACT_ATOMS: atom_id res chain seq x y z
N MET A 1 24.33 -6.74 -10.00
CA MET A 1 24.68 -6.18 -8.71
C MET A 1 25.42 -7.18 -7.87
N ASN A 2 26.56 -6.81 -7.45
CA ASN A 2 27.34 -7.68 -6.60
C ASN A 2 27.12 -7.31 -5.15
N PHE A 3 26.68 -8.25 -4.38
CA PHE A 3 26.38 -8.01 -2.99
C PHE A 3 26.30 -9.33 -2.24
N ASP A 4 26.55 -9.22 -0.96
CA ASP A 4 26.12 -10.24 -0.04
C ASP A 4 24.66 -9.93 0.25
N PRO A 5 23.76 -10.88 0.07
CA PRO A 5 22.35 -10.62 0.40
C PRO A 5 22.18 -10.27 1.87
N VAL A 6 23.12 -10.69 2.70
CA VAL A 6 23.11 -10.43 4.13
C VAL A 6 24.42 -9.84 4.55
N GLY A 7 24.39 -8.78 5.32
CA GLY A 7 25.56 -8.20 5.98
C GLY A 7 25.34 -8.17 7.47
N ILE A 8 26.36 -7.72 8.18
CA ILE A 8 26.31 -7.53 9.62
C ILE A 8 26.65 -6.08 9.91
N ASP A 9 25.81 -5.38 10.65
CA ASP A 9 26.06 -4.00 11.00
C ASP A 9 26.99 -3.88 12.22
N GLU A 10 27.24 -2.65 12.66
CA GLU A 10 28.14 -2.39 13.76
C GLU A 10 27.69 -3.00 15.08
N ARG A 11 26.41 -3.29 15.20
CA ARG A 11 25.83 -3.93 16.38
C ARG A 11 25.86 -5.43 16.32
N GLY A 12 26.34 -5.99 15.20
CA GLY A 12 26.36 -7.42 14.98
C GLY A 12 25.05 -7.98 14.45
N GLU A 13 24.15 -7.14 14.00
CA GLU A 13 22.87 -7.57 13.47
C GLU A 13 22.95 -7.79 11.97
N TYR A 14 22.24 -8.82 11.49
CA TYR A 14 22.17 -9.11 10.06
C TYR A 14 21.24 -8.15 9.36
N TYR A 15 21.56 -7.80 8.12
CA TYR A 15 20.72 -6.99 7.28
C TYR A 15 20.95 -7.34 5.81
N MET A 16 20.06 -6.90 4.95
CA MET A 16 20.14 -7.15 3.52
C MET A 16 21.04 -6.11 2.86
N LYS A 17 22.25 -6.47 2.53
CA LYS A 17 23.24 -5.53 1.98
C LYS A 17 22.91 -5.03 0.59
N PHE A 18 22.24 -5.84 -0.22
CA PHE A 18 21.91 -5.45 -1.57
C PHE A 18 20.76 -4.45 -1.62
N ARG A 19 20.05 -4.31 -0.52
CA ARG A 19 18.91 -3.39 -0.45
C ARG A 19 19.24 -2.29 0.51
N LYS A 20 19.23 -1.09 -0.03
CA LYS A 20 19.14 0.06 0.85
C LYS A 20 17.76 0.03 1.50
N PRO A 21 17.61 0.61 2.69
CA PRO A 21 16.28 0.84 3.22
C PRO A 21 15.43 1.47 2.14
N PHE A 22 14.15 1.15 2.10
CA PHE A 22 13.25 1.75 1.14
C PHE A 22 13.40 3.27 1.19
N ASN A 23 13.57 3.89 0.03
CA ASN A 23 13.50 5.33 -0.05
C ASN A 23 12.04 5.76 0.10
N TYR A 24 11.79 7.05 0.21
CA TYR A 24 10.43 7.54 0.47
C TYR A 24 9.48 7.28 -0.70
N THR A 25 9.98 7.32 -1.93
CA THR A 25 9.16 6.96 -3.10
C THR A 25 8.65 5.53 -2.97
N GLU A 26 9.53 4.61 -2.62
CA GLU A 26 9.15 3.19 -2.46
C GLU A 26 8.19 2.98 -1.29
N LYS A 27 8.43 3.64 -0.16
CA LYS A 27 7.54 3.55 0.99
C LYS A 27 6.14 4.04 0.66
N ILE A 28 6.06 5.16 -0.04
CA ILE A 28 4.80 5.73 -0.47
C ILE A 28 4.09 4.77 -1.41
N GLN A 29 4.81 4.21 -2.40
CA GLN A 29 4.23 3.25 -3.34
C GLN A 29 3.69 2.00 -2.65
N LEU A 30 4.40 1.48 -1.67
CA LEU A 30 3.94 0.30 -0.93
C LEU A 30 2.66 0.58 -0.17
N LEU A 31 2.58 1.74 0.48
CA LEU A 31 1.38 2.13 1.21
C LEU A 31 0.21 2.38 0.26
N GLN A 32 0.46 3.07 -0.85
CA GLN A 32 -0.57 3.29 -1.87
C GLN A 32 -1.10 1.95 -2.39
N ARG A 33 -0.21 1.03 -2.73
CA ARG A 33 -0.62 -0.30 -3.21
C ARG A 33 -1.42 -1.05 -2.16
N SER A 34 -1.00 -0.99 -0.90
CA SER A 34 -1.73 -1.63 0.18
C SER A 34 -3.15 -1.07 0.31
N ILE A 35 -3.30 0.25 0.23
CA ILE A 35 -4.61 0.89 0.28
C ILE A 35 -5.48 0.40 -0.89
N LEU A 36 -4.92 0.34 -2.10
CA LEU A 36 -5.67 -0.11 -3.28
C LEU A 36 -6.11 -1.57 -3.16
N VAL A 37 -5.21 -2.46 -2.75
CA VAL A 37 -5.52 -3.89 -2.61
C VAL A 37 -6.57 -4.11 -1.54
N ASN A 38 -6.42 -3.45 -0.40
CA ASN A 38 -7.37 -3.59 0.70
C ASN A 38 -8.74 -3.00 0.33
N SER A 39 -8.75 -1.89 -0.40
CA SER A 39 -10.01 -1.32 -0.90
C SER A 39 -10.70 -2.27 -1.87
N PHE A 40 -9.94 -2.92 -2.75
CA PHE A 40 -10.51 -3.89 -3.67
C PHE A 40 -11.15 -5.05 -2.91
N ALA A 41 -10.44 -5.59 -1.92
CA ALA A 41 -10.97 -6.68 -1.10
C ALA A 41 -12.29 -6.26 -0.43
N TYR A 42 -12.33 -5.08 0.14
CA TYR A 42 -13.49 -4.60 0.87
C TYR A 42 -14.69 -4.32 -0.04
N TYR A 43 -14.47 -3.52 -1.08
CA TYR A 43 -15.58 -3.04 -1.91
C TYR A 43 -16.01 -4.05 -2.99
N GLU A 44 -15.09 -4.81 -3.54
CA GLU A 44 -15.39 -5.71 -4.66
C GLU A 44 -15.50 -7.18 -4.26
N LEU A 45 -14.81 -7.60 -3.20
CA LEU A 45 -14.79 -9.00 -2.79
C LEU A 45 -15.47 -9.22 -1.44
N ASN A 46 -15.99 -8.17 -0.85
CA ASN A 46 -16.70 -8.23 0.42
C ASN A 46 -15.89 -8.89 1.54
N GLY A 47 -14.59 -8.57 1.59
CA GLY A 47 -13.70 -9.17 2.58
C GLY A 47 -12.74 -8.14 3.18
N ASN A 48 -12.15 -8.48 4.31
CA ASN A 48 -11.19 -7.65 5.01
C ASN A 48 -9.86 -8.35 5.12
N ILE A 49 -8.82 -7.82 4.45
CA ILE A 49 -7.46 -8.32 4.61
C ILE A 49 -6.88 -7.76 5.91
N LEU A 50 -6.97 -6.45 6.09
CA LEU A 50 -6.55 -5.76 7.30
C LEU A 50 -7.76 -5.44 8.17
N THR A 51 -7.52 -5.25 9.46
CA THR A 51 -8.55 -4.69 10.33
C THR A 51 -8.75 -3.21 9.98
N ASP A 52 -9.88 -2.65 10.40
CA ASP A 52 -10.14 -1.22 10.18
C ASP A 52 -9.04 -0.36 10.81
N PHE A 53 -8.58 -0.74 11.99
CA PHE A 53 -7.50 -0.04 12.68
C PHE A 53 -6.21 -0.06 11.85
N GLN A 54 -5.84 -1.21 11.30
CA GLN A 54 -4.63 -1.33 10.48
C GLN A 54 -4.74 -0.54 9.20
N TYR A 55 -5.91 -0.60 8.56
CA TYR A 55 -6.17 0.17 7.34
C TYR A 55 -6.05 1.67 7.60
N ASP A 56 -6.68 2.14 8.67
CA ASP A 56 -6.64 3.56 9.03
C ASP A 56 -5.23 4.01 9.36
N ALA A 57 -4.46 3.18 10.08
CA ALA A 57 -3.08 3.48 10.40
C ALA A 57 -2.23 3.62 9.14
N ASN A 58 -2.40 2.72 8.17
CA ASN A 58 -1.70 2.79 6.89
C ASN A 58 -2.09 4.06 6.11
N ALA A 59 -3.36 4.40 6.12
CA ALA A 59 -3.85 5.59 5.43
C ALA A 59 -3.25 6.87 6.02
N MET A 60 -3.21 6.97 7.34
CA MET A 60 -2.65 8.14 8.01
C MET A 60 -1.14 8.24 7.80
N GLN A 61 -0.44 7.12 7.84
CA GLN A 61 0.99 7.09 7.55
C GLN A 61 1.27 7.55 6.12
N LEU A 62 0.46 7.10 5.17
CA LEU A 62 0.60 7.51 3.77
C LEU A 62 0.44 9.01 3.60
N VAL A 63 -0.60 9.57 4.19
CA VAL A 63 -0.84 11.02 4.12
C VAL A 63 0.34 11.80 4.70
N GLU A 64 0.85 11.36 5.85
CA GLU A 64 1.98 12.02 6.48
C GLU A 64 3.22 11.98 5.61
N LEU A 65 3.53 10.83 5.03
CA LEU A 65 4.69 10.69 4.15
C LEU A 65 4.54 11.53 2.89
N MET A 66 3.36 11.57 2.29
CA MET A 66 3.14 12.38 1.09
C MET A 66 3.26 13.87 1.37
N LYS A 67 2.83 14.31 2.55
CA LYS A 67 2.99 15.71 2.94
C LYS A 67 4.43 16.09 3.23
N LYS A 68 5.18 15.21 3.87
CA LYS A 68 6.59 15.45 4.19
C LYS A 68 7.50 15.31 2.97
N HIS A 69 7.10 14.51 2.01
CA HIS A 69 7.92 14.16 0.85
C HIS A 69 7.12 14.35 -0.45
N PRO A 70 6.73 15.60 -0.76
CA PRO A 70 5.86 15.85 -1.90
C PRO A 70 6.48 15.51 -3.25
N GLU A 71 7.80 15.67 -3.40
CA GLU A 71 8.47 15.31 -4.65
C GLU A 71 8.49 13.82 -4.86
N GLU A 72 8.77 13.07 -3.81
CA GLU A 72 8.72 11.61 -3.86
C GLU A 72 7.30 11.11 -4.11
N ALA A 73 6.31 11.76 -3.51
CA ALA A 73 4.91 11.42 -3.75
C ALA A 73 4.54 11.60 -5.23
N LYS A 74 4.98 12.68 -5.86
CA LYS A 74 4.72 12.93 -7.28
C LYS A 74 5.36 11.88 -8.18
N ARG A 75 6.51 11.36 -7.79
CA ARG A 75 7.23 10.34 -8.55
C ARG A 75 6.73 8.93 -8.28
N SER A 76 5.88 8.75 -7.28
CA SER A 76 5.37 7.43 -6.96
C SER A 76 4.49 6.89 -8.07
N ARG A 77 4.51 5.56 -8.22
CA ARG A 77 3.84 4.88 -9.32
C ARG A 77 2.33 5.12 -9.38
N TYR A 78 1.71 5.31 -8.23
CA TYR A 78 0.25 5.46 -8.13
C TYR A 78 -0.17 6.91 -7.87
N SER A 79 0.73 7.86 -8.07
CA SER A 79 0.49 9.27 -7.72
C SER A 79 -0.76 9.86 -8.37
N GLU A 80 -1.08 9.45 -9.59
CA GLU A 80 -2.25 9.96 -10.30
C GLU A 80 -3.57 9.60 -9.62
N TYR A 81 -3.59 8.54 -8.79
CA TYR A 81 -4.80 8.15 -8.08
C TYR A 81 -4.90 8.76 -6.69
N PHE A 82 -3.78 9.25 -6.15
CA PHE A 82 -3.69 9.74 -4.77
C PHE A 82 -3.39 11.23 -4.65
N TYR A 83 -3.49 11.99 -5.73
CA TYR A 83 -3.07 13.40 -5.74
C TYR A 83 -3.82 14.26 -4.73
N ASP A 84 -5.05 13.92 -4.42
CA ASP A 84 -5.91 14.65 -3.48
C ASP A 84 -6.32 13.78 -2.29
N TYR A 85 -5.56 12.74 -2.00
CA TYR A 85 -5.97 11.73 -1.06
C TYR A 85 -6.24 12.30 0.33
N CYS A 86 -7.46 12.11 0.81
CA CYS A 86 -7.91 12.54 2.13
C CYS A 86 -8.75 11.42 2.74
N PRO A 87 -8.16 10.58 3.61
CA PRO A 87 -8.87 9.42 4.15
C PRO A 87 -9.78 9.70 5.34
N THR A 88 -9.94 10.96 5.72
CA THR A 88 -10.78 11.34 6.87
C THR A 88 -12.22 11.48 6.43
N GLU A 89 -13.09 10.58 6.87
CA GLU A 89 -14.49 10.52 6.43
C GLU A 89 -15.28 11.81 6.71
N GLU A 90 -14.93 12.51 7.77
CA GLU A 90 -15.63 13.73 8.17
C GLU A 90 -15.20 14.95 7.36
N ASP A 91 -14.13 14.81 6.57
CA ASP A 91 -13.62 15.92 5.76
C ASP A 91 -14.45 16.09 4.50
N ALA A 92 -14.70 17.34 4.10
CA ALA A 92 -15.45 17.64 2.90
C ALA A 92 -14.77 17.13 1.62
N HIS A 93 -13.45 16.93 1.68
CA HIS A 93 -12.65 16.45 0.56
C HIS A 93 -12.32 14.96 0.66
N TYR A 94 -13.09 14.23 1.44
CA TYR A 94 -12.86 12.81 1.69
C TYR A 94 -12.73 12.01 0.39
N THR A 95 -11.66 11.21 0.32
CA THR A 95 -11.42 10.25 -0.75
C THR A 95 -11.62 8.85 -0.19
N SER A 96 -12.65 8.16 -0.63
CA SER A 96 -12.88 6.78 -0.19
C SER A 96 -12.01 5.80 -0.98
N GLY A 97 -11.89 4.59 -0.46
CA GLY A 97 -11.26 3.52 -1.22
C GLY A 97 -12.01 3.21 -2.51
N PHE A 98 -13.32 3.37 -2.50
CA PHE A 98 -14.13 3.20 -3.70
C PHE A 98 -13.77 4.23 -4.77
N ASP A 99 -13.57 5.49 -4.38
CA ASP A 99 -13.14 6.54 -5.30
C ASP A 99 -11.81 6.19 -5.95
N LEU A 100 -10.87 5.69 -5.16
CA LEU A 100 -9.56 5.28 -5.68
C LEU A 100 -9.69 4.16 -6.71
N LEU A 101 -10.49 3.14 -6.41
CA LEU A 101 -10.71 2.02 -7.33
C LEU A 101 -11.37 2.47 -8.62
N GLU A 102 -12.29 3.40 -8.54
CA GLU A 102 -12.95 3.94 -9.71
C GLU A 102 -11.95 4.65 -10.62
N ARG A 103 -11.04 5.42 -10.03
CA ARG A 103 -9.96 6.09 -10.79
C ARG A 103 -9.08 5.08 -11.50
N VAL A 104 -8.68 4.02 -10.79
CA VAL A 104 -7.85 2.96 -11.38
C VAL A 104 -8.61 2.26 -12.50
N CYS A 105 -9.86 1.90 -12.28
CA CYS A 105 -10.66 1.18 -13.25
C CYS A 105 -10.80 1.98 -14.56
N ARG A 106 -10.94 3.28 -14.47
CA ARG A 106 -11.05 4.15 -15.64
C ARG A 106 -9.73 4.30 -16.38
N ALA A 107 -8.64 4.42 -15.65
CA ALA A 107 -7.35 4.78 -16.22
C ALA A 107 -6.50 3.57 -16.63
N ASP A 108 -6.61 2.45 -15.92
CA ASP A 108 -5.72 1.31 -16.12
C ASP A 108 -6.41 0.00 -15.78
N LYS A 109 -7.00 -0.60 -16.80
CA LYS A 109 -7.71 -1.87 -16.66
C LYS A 109 -6.79 -3.02 -16.23
N ASP A 110 -5.54 -3.00 -16.65
CA ASP A 110 -4.59 -4.03 -16.27
C ASP A 110 -4.24 -3.94 -14.79
N LEU A 111 -4.03 -2.74 -14.28
CA LEU A 111 -3.81 -2.54 -12.86
C LEU A 111 -5.03 -2.99 -12.07
N TYR A 112 -6.23 -2.61 -12.52
CA TYR A 112 -7.47 -3.00 -11.83
C TYR A 112 -7.56 -4.52 -11.72
N ARG A 113 -7.26 -5.24 -12.80
CA ARG A 113 -7.25 -6.70 -12.79
C ARG A 113 -6.20 -7.28 -11.85
N LYS A 114 -5.01 -6.67 -11.80
CA LYS A 114 -3.95 -7.10 -10.88
C LYS A 114 -4.34 -6.90 -9.43
N LEU A 115 -5.03 -5.81 -9.13
CA LEU A 115 -5.56 -5.58 -7.79
C LEU A 115 -6.55 -6.67 -7.38
N HIS A 116 -7.40 -7.09 -8.32
CA HIS A 116 -8.33 -8.20 -8.07
C HIS A 116 -7.57 -9.48 -7.71
N ILE A 117 -6.57 -9.84 -8.49
CA ILE A 117 -5.78 -11.04 -8.26
C ILE A 117 -5.10 -10.98 -6.89
N ASP A 118 -4.46 -9.87 -6.58
CA ASP A 118 -3.75 -9.70 -5.32
C ASP A 118 -4.69 -9.72 -4.12
N ALA A 119 -5.84 -9.05 -4.23
CA ALA A 119 -6.82 -9.02 -3.17
C ALA A 119 -7.42 -10.41 -2.92
N ALA A 120 -7.76 -11.13 -3.98
CA ALA A 120 -8.32 -12.46 -3.87
C ALA A 120 -7.30 -13.43 -3.23
N LEU A 121 -6.04 -13.34 -3.64
CA LEU A 121 -4.99 -14.16 -3.06
C LEU A 121 -4.78 -13.85 -1.59
N ALA A 122 -4.75 -12.58 -1.23
CA ALA A 122 -4.57 -12.15 0.16
C ALA A 122 -5.71 -12.65 1.05
N LEU A 123 -6.95 -12.58 0.58
CA LEU A 123 -8.09 -13.10 1.31
C LEU A 123 -8.02 -14.61 1.47
N ASP A 124 -7.59 -15.33 0.43
CA ASP A 124 -7.42 -16.77 0.49
C ASP A 124 -6.35 -17.17 1.52
N LEU A 125 -5.23 -16.47 1.52
CA LEU A 125 -4.15 -16.71 2.48
C LEU A 125 -4.60 -16.42 3.90
N LYS A 126 -5.34 -15.36 4.11
CA LYS A 126 -5.88 -15.02 5.42
C LYS A 126 -6.83 -16.11 5.92
N GLN A 127 -7.67 -16.62 5.04
CA GLN A 127 -8.60 -17.70 5.40
C GLN A 127 -7.86 -18.97 5.79
N LYS A 128 -6.79 -19.33 5.08
CA LYS A 128 -6.03 -20.55 5.32
C LYS A 128 -5.13 -20.47 6.55
N TYR A 129 -4.49 -19.34 6.76
CA TYR A 129 -3.42 -19.20 7.75
C TYR A 129 -3.74 -18.20 8.86
N GLY A 130 -4.88 -17.54 8.77
CA GLY A 130 -5.26 -16.52 9.73
C GLY A 130 -4.51 -15.22 9.53
N THR A 131 -4.78 -14.25 10.40
CA THR A 131 -4.20 -12.90 10.29
C THR A 131 -2.69 -12.93 10.49
N GLU A 132 -2.18 -13.82 11.31
CA GLU A 132 -0.75 -13.91 11.60
C GLU A 132 0.08 -14.22 10.37
N GLY A 133 -0.46 -15.01 9.45
CA GLY A 133 0.22 -15.36 8.21
C GLY A 133 0.30 -14.20 7.23
N MET A 134 -0.37 -13.10 7.50
CA MET A 134 -0.46 -11.95 6.60
C MET A 134 0.46 -10.80 6.99
N VAL A 135 1.12 -10.92 8.08
CA VAL A 135 1.97 -9.85 8.62
C VAL A 135 3.33 -9.81 7.96
#